data_eba514374c835a20698f5a3c11fcd49d
#
_entry.id   eba514374c835a20698f5a3c11fcd49d
#
_cell.length_a   1.000
_cell.length_b   1.000
_cell.length_c   1.000
_cell.angle_alpha   90.00
_cell.angle_beta   90.00
_cell.angle_gamma   90.00
#
_symmetry.space_group_name_H-M   'P 1'
#
loop_
_entity.id
_entity.type
_entity.pdbx_description
1 polymer ?
#
loop_
_entity_poly.entity_id
_entity_poly.type
_entity_poly.pdbx_seq_one_letter_code
_entity_poly.pdbx_strand_id
1 'polypeptide(L)'
;MIHNSQKGFALPLVIAIVAIIGVASYFASKQESVIKESVRSSADDTMMKKAGETAMKKEGEVMMAQYTGTVLAGTSAPLLDFTKADYDTALKSDKLVVLYFYANWCPICKAEFPIMQKVFNELSTDKVIGFRVNYNDNQTDNDEKNLAKEFGVAYQHTKVFVKHGQRILKSPEGWDDTRYNMEINKVIAQ
;
A
#
# COMPACT_ATOMS: atom_id res chain seq x y z
N MET A 1 -27.70 10.84 -88.89
CA MET A 1 -27.77 11.85 -87.81
C MET A 1 -27.17 11.16 -86.57
N ILE A 2 -25.95 11.52 -86.25
CA ILE A 2 -25.20 10.94 -85.13
C ILE A 2 -25.16 12.00 -84.05
N HIS A 3 -25.79 11.74 -82.91
CA HIS A 3 -25.73 12.67 -81.76
C HIS A 3 -24.73 12.12 -80.76
N ASN A 4 -23.65 12.83 -80.63
CA ASN A 4 -22.57 12.53 -79.68
C ASN A 4 -22.90 13.21 -78.33
N SER A 5 -23.11 12.41 -77.33
CA SER A 5 -23.32 12.94 -75.96
C SER A 5 -22.14 12.48 -75.05
N GLN A 6 -21.13 13.28 -75.04
CA GLN A 6 -20.11 13.24 -74.00
C GLN A 6 -20.45 14.20 -72.88
N LYS A 7 -21.01 13.73 -71.80
CA LYS A 7 -21.18 14.57 -70.57
C LYS A 7 -20.91 13.68 -69.33
N GLY A 8 -19.91 14.04 -68.56
CA GLY A 8 -20.06 13.96 -67.14
C GLY A 8 -19.26 12.93 -66.35
N PHE A 9 -18.05 12.48 -66.76
CA PHE A 9 -17.25 11.55 -65.93
C PHE A 9 -16.11 12.19 -65.13
N ALA A 10 -15.82 13.48 -65.32
CA ALA A 10 -14.68 14.12 -64.68
C ALA A 10 -14.98 14.64 -63.24
N LEU A 11 -16.23 15.07 -63.02
CA LEU A 11 -16.58 15.74 -61.73
C LEU A 11 -16.60 14.78 -60.51
N PRO A 12 -17.15 13.56 -60.58
CA PRO A 12 -17.15 12.67 -59.42
C PRO A 12 -15.76 12.15 -59.05
N LEU A 13 -14.85 12.00 -60.02
CA LEU A 13 -13.49 11.52 -59.75
C LEU A 13 -12.66 12.56 -58.99
N VAL A 14 -12.76 13.83 -59.33
CA VAL A 14 -12.05 14.92 -58.65
C VAL A 14 -12.54 15.09 -57.22
N ILE A 15 -13.84 14.99 -56.95
CA ILE A 15 -14.40 15.08 -55.59
C ILE A 15 -13.92 13.90 -54.73
N ALA A 16 -13.82 12.68 -55.30
CA ALA A 16 -13.34 11.51 -54.58
C ALA A 16 -11.87 11.66 -54.17
N ILE A 17 -11.02 12.19 -55.04
CA ILE A 17 -9.60 12.39 -54.76
C ILE A 17 -9.39 13.46 -53.66
N VAL A 18 -10.14 14.59 -53.68
CA VAL A 18 -10.04 15.63 -52.64
C VAL A 18 -10.53 15.09 -51.30
N ALA A 19 -11.58 14.28 -51.27
CA ALA A 19 -12.07 13.68 -50.03
C ALA A 19 -11.01 12.69 -49.41
N ILE A 20 -10.34 11.88 -50.21
CA ILE A 20 -9.32 10.95 -49.75
C ILE A 20 -8.12 11.69 -49.15
N ILE A 21 -7.63 12.77 -49.80
CA ILE A 21 -6.52 13.56 -49.29
C ILE A 21 -6.91 14.27 -48.00
N GLY A 22 -8.12 14.82 -47.90
CA GLY A 22 -8.62 15.48 -46.69
C GLY A 22 -8.71 14.53 -45.50
N VAL A 23 -9.20 13.31 -45.70
CA VAL A 23 -9.32 12.30 -44.65
C VAL A 23 -7.95 11.82 -44.19
N ALA A 24 -7.03 11.58 -45.13
CA ALA A 24 -5.67 11.16 -44.79
C ALA A 24 -4.91 12.24 -43.96
N SER A 25 -5.04 13.52 -44.31
CA SER A 25 -4.45 14.62 -43.56
C SER A 25 -5.08 14.80 -42.18
N TYR A 26 -6.38 14.59 -42.05
CA TYR A 26 -7.08 14.64 -40.75
C TYR A 26 -6.65 13.52 -39.82
N PHE A 27 -6.51 12.28 -40.32
CA PHE A 27 -6.05 11.16 -39.51
C PHE A 27 -4.57 11.32 -39.10
N ALA A 28 -3.71 11.81 -39.96
CA ALA A 28 -2.30 12.04 -39.65
C ALA A 28 -2.13 13.08 -38.53
N SER A 29 -2.88 14.21 -38.60
CA SER A 29 -2.82 15.24 -37.56
C SER A 29 -3.40 14.78 -36.22
N LYS A 30 -4.43 13.93 -36.22
CA LYS A 30 -5.02 13.38 -35.00
C LYS A 30 -4.13 12.33 -34.37
N GLN A 31 -3.39 11.55 -35.15
CA GLN A 31 -2.47 10.55 -34.64
C GLN A 31 -1.25 11.21 -33.97
N GLU A 32 -0.77 12.34 -34.51
CA GLU A 32 0.35 13.07 -33.92
C GLU A 32 -0.02 13.75 -32.59
N SER A 33 -1.26 14.24 -32.44
CA SER A 33 -1.76 14.80 -31.17
C SER A 33 -1.95 13.71 -30.10
N VAL A 34 -2.45 12.54 -30.46
CA VAL A 34 -2.64 11.40 -29.55
C VAL A 34 -1.29 10.86 -29.05
N ILE A 35 -0.28 10.77 -29.95
CA ILE A 35 1.06 10.30 -29.55
C ILE A 35 1.75 11.30 -28.61
N LYS A 36 1.61 12.61 -28.86
CA LYS A 36 2.18 13.65 -27.98
C LYS A 36 1.51 13.68 -26.59
N GLU A 37 0.22 13.45 -26.51
CA GLU A 37 -0.52 13.40 -25.25
C GLU A 37 -0.20 12.12 -24.47
N SER A 38 -0.10 10.97 -25.14
CA SER A 38 0.28 9.69 -24.52
C SER A 38 1.72 9.71 -23.96
N VAL A 39 2.68 10.30 -24.69
CA VAL A 39 4.05 10.42 -24.22
C VAL A 39 4.18 11.40 -23.05
N ARG A 40 3.39 12.48 -23.04
CA ARG A 40 3.38 13.45 -21.95
C ARG A 40 2.75 12.89 -20.66
N SER A 41 1.65 12.16 -20.79
CA SER A 41 1.00 11.47 -19.66
C SER A 41 1.92 10.41 -19.04
N SER A 42 2.59 9.59 -19.85
CA SER A 42 3.50 8.56 -19.35
C SER A 42 4.75 9.09 -18.65
N ALA A 43 5.26 10.26 -19.10
CA ALA A 43 6.43 10.89 -18.47
C ALA A 43 6.08 11.56 -17.12
N ASP A 44 4.89 12.16 -17.03
CA ASP A 44 4.42 12.83 -15.82
C ASP A 44 4.04 11.80 -14.73
N ASP A 45 3.36 10.71 -15.10
CA ASP A 45 3.04 9.60 -14.19
C ASP A 45 4.31 8.90 -13.66
N THR A 46 5.34 8.76 -14.48
CA THR A 46 6.61 8.13 -14.07
C THR A 46 7.39 9.03 -13.13
N MET A 47 7.38 10.35 -13.36
CA MET A 47 8.03 11.31 -12.46
C MET A 47 7.30 11.44 -11.13
N MET A 48 5.97 11.50 -11.11
CA MET A 48 5.17 11.52 -9.89
C MET A 48 5.34 10.24 -9.07
N LYS A 49 5.33 9.08 -9.71
CA LYS A 49 5.54 7.79 -9.05
C LYS A 49 6.95 7.70 -8.44
N LYS A 50 7.98 8.13 -9.15
CA LYS A 50 9.36 8.13 -8.66
C LYS A 50 9.60 9.15 -7.55
N ALA A 51 8.97 10.32 -7.61
CA ALA A 51 9.05 11.32 -6.55
C ALA A 51 8.32 10.85 -5.28
N GLY A 52 7.14 10.22 -5.41
CA GLY A 52 6.41 9.62 -4.31
C GLY A 52 7.17 8.49 -3.64
N GLU A 53 7.76 7.59 -4.43
CA GLU A 53 8.56 6.47 -3.93
C GLU A 53 9.84 6.93 -3.20
N THR A 54 10.49 7.99 -3.68
CA THR A 54 11.68 8.56 -3.04
C THR A 54 11.33 9.30 -1.74
N ALA A 55 10.20 10.02 -1.69
CA ALA A 55 9.72 10.69 -0.50
C ALA A 55 9.33 9.67 0.58
N MET A 56 8.57 8.63 0.24
CA MET A 56 8.18 7.57 1.15
C MET A 56 9.38 6.79 1.69
N LYS A 57 10.42 6.55 0.87
CA LYS A 57 11.65 5.90 1.31
C LYS A 57 12.42 6.77 2.31
N LYS A 58 12.47 8.08 2.11
CA LYS A 58 13.15 9.01 3.03
C LYS A 58 12.40 9.16 4.34
N GLU A 59 11.08 9.21 4.33
CA GLU A 59 10.23 9.21 5.54
C GLU A 59 10.36 7.88 6.30
N GLY A 60 10.39 6.75 5.59
CA GLY A 60 10.65 5.44 6.18
C GLY A 60 12.00 5.34 6.88
N GLU A 61 13.06 5.87 6.28
CA GLU A 61 14.41 5.92 6.89
C GLU A 61 14.45 6.80 8.16
N VAL A 62 13.78 7.95 8.14
CA VAL A 62 13.68 8.83 9.32
C VAL A 62 12.86 8.19 10.43
N MET A 63 11.79 7.47 10.08
CA MET A 63 10.99 6.74 11.08
C MET A 63 11.76 5.59 11.71
N MET A 64 12.54 4.85 10.91
CA MET A 64 13.37 3.73 11.40
C MET A 64 14.47 4.22 12.34
N ALA A 65 15.01 5.43 12.14
CA ALA A 65 16.01 6.02 13.03
C ALA A 65 15.48 6.33 14.45
N GLN A 66 14.15 6.32 14.64
CA GLN A 66 13.50 6.59 15.92
C GLN A 66 13.34 5.33 16.79
N TYR A 67 13.38 4.13 16.18
CA TYR A 67 13.16 2.85 16.86
C TYR A 67 14.43 2.00 16.87
N THR A 68 14.63 1.25 17.91
CA THR A 68 15.85 0.45 18.17
C THR A 68 15.64 -1.05 18.01
N GLY A 69 14.39 -1.51 18.05
CA GLY A 69 14.02 -2.91 17.89
C GLY A 69 14.29 -3.43 16.47
N THR A 70 14.46 -4.74 16.37
CA THR A 70 14.67 -5.42 15.09
C THR A 70 13.46 -5.22 14.18
N VAL A 71 13.69 -4.74 12.95
CA VAL A 71 12.64 -4.63 11.92
C VAL A 71 12.36 -6.02 11.35
N LEU A 72 11.12 -6.47 11.46
CA LEU A 72 10.65 -7.77 10.98
C LEU A 72 9.96 -7.67 9.62
N ALA A 73 9.37 -6.53 9.31
CA ALA A 73 8.70 -6.23 8.04
C ALA A 73 8.36 -4.73 7.96
N GLY A 74 7.96 -4.27 6.77
CA GLY A 74 7.42 -2.93 6.53
C GLY A 74 8.47 -1.84 6.44
N THR A 75 8.31 -0.93 5.48
CA THR A 75 9.18 0.24 5.29
C THR A 75 8.47 1.52 5.75
N SER A 76 7.24 1.74 5.31
CA SER A 76 6.44 2.91 5.70
C SER A 76 5.72 2.69 7.04
N ALA A 77 5.24 1.47 7.28
CA ALA A 77 4.63 1.01 8.51
C ALA A 77 5.51 -0.10 9.11
N PRO A 78 6.46 0.17 10.00
CA PRO A 78 7.36 -0.85 10.50
C PRO A 78 6.64 -1.84 11.43
N LEU A 79 6.96 -3.12 11.25
CA LEU A 79 6.68 -4.20 12.18
C LEU A 79 7.99 -4.56 12.89
N LEU A 80 8.06 -4.36 14.18
CA LEU A 80 9.26 -4.50 14.99
C LEU A 80 9.16 -5.70 15.94
N ASP A 81 10.30 -6.22 16.34
CA ASP A 81 10.37 -6.98 17.57
C ASP A 81 10.13 -6.05 18.76
N PHE A 82 9.36 -6.50 19.73
CA PHE A 82 8.96 -5.64 20.84
C PHE A 82 10.16 -5.22 21.69
N THR A 83 10.27 -3.93 21.96
CA THR A 83 11.00 -3.39 23.09
C THR A 83 10.10 -2.40 23.83
N LYS A 84 10.21 -2.36 25.15
CA LYS A 84 9.43 -1.40 25.95
C LYS A 84 9.68 0.06 25.53
N ALA A 85 10.93 0.39 25.21
CA ALA A 85 11.33 1.75 24.81
C ALA A 85 10.66 2.18 23.50
N ASP A 86 10.62 1.30 22.51
CA ASP A 86 9.99 1.57 21.23
C ASP A 86 8.47 1.64 21.35
N TYR A 87 7.88 0.77 22.17
CA TYR A 87 6.44 0.81 22.47
C TYR A 87 6.05 2.14 23.15
N ASP A 88 6.81 2.57 24.17
CA ASP A 88 6.59 3.85 24.86
C ASP A 88 6.74 5.05 23.91
N THR A 89 7.63 4.95 22.93
CA THR A 89 7.82 5.95 21.89
C THR A 89 6.62 5.96 20.93
N ALA A 90 6.15 4.78 20.52
CA ALA A 90 4.99 4.65 19.65
C ALA A 90 3.70 5.19 20.29
N LEU A 91 3.50 4.98 21.60
CA LEU A 91 2.34 5.49 22.33
C LEU A 91 2.27 7.03 22.40
N LYS A 92 3.42 7.72 22.28
CA LYS A 92 3.47 9.20 22.24
C LYS A 92 3.16 9.76 20.85
N SER A 93 3.11 8.92 19.85
CA SER A 93 2.76 9.29 18.47
C SER A 93 1.25 9.17 18.24
N ASP A 94 0.78 9.76 17.13
CA ASP A 94 -0.61 9.60 16.68
C ASP A 94 -0.83 8.35 15.82
N LYS A 95 0.06 7.36 15.93
CA LYS A 95 -0.02 6.13 15.14
C LYS A 95 -0.97 5.12 15.76
N LEU A 96 -1.55 4.27 14.91
CA LEU A 96 -2.13 3.02 15.35
C LEU A 96 -1.01 2.07 15.76
N VAL A 97 -1.01 1.62 17.00
CA VAL A 97 -0.09 0.58 17.48
C VAL A 97 -0.78 -0.77 17.41
N VAL A 98 -0.17 -1.71 16.67
CA VAL A 98 -0.66 -3.08 16.51
C VAL A 98 0.26 -4.03 17.27
N LEU A 99 -0.23 -4.63 18.34
CA LEU A 99 0.50 -5.65 19.10
C LEU A 99 0.05 -7.04 18.65
N TYR A 100 1.00 -7.92 18.36
CA TYR A 100 0.76 -9.33 18.07
C TYR A 100 1.46 -10.21 19.09
N PHE A 101 0.69 -10.82 19.99
CA PHE A 101 1.23 -11.72 21.01
C PHE A 101 1.53 -13.09 20.41
N TYR A 102 2.81 -13.35 20.20
CA TYR A 102 3.37 -14.48 19.46
C TYR A 102 4.06 -15.47 20.40
N ALA A 103 3.91 -16.74 20.12
CA ALA A 103 4.72 -17.79 20.77
C ALA A 103 5.45 -18.64 19.72
N ASN A 104 6.73 -18.85 19.90
CA ASN A 104 7.58 -19.56 18.94
C ASN A 104 7.23 -21.06 18.79
N TRP A 105 6.51 -21.64 19.72
CA TRP A 105 6.01 -23.02 19.68
C TRP A 105 4.61 -23.15 19.07
N CYS A 106 3.88 -22.02 18.89
CA CYS A 106 2.47 -22.01 18.45
C CYS A 106 2.35 -22.23 16.93
N PRO A 107 1.67 -23.29 16.44
CA PRO A 107 1.49 -23.50 15.01
C PRO A 107 0.68 -22.41 14.32
N ILE A 108 -0.37 -21.89 14.97
CA ILE A 108 -1.20 -20.78 14.45
C ILE A 108 -0.36 -19.52 14.29
N CYS A 109 0.46 -19.19 15.30
CA CYS A 109 1.35 -18.03 15.23
C CYS A 109 2.35 -18.14 14.06
N LYS A 110 2.91 -19.33 13.85
CA LYS A 110 3.85 -19.58 12.74
C LYS A 110 3.18 -19.46 11.37
N ALA A 111 1.91 -19.81 11.25
CA ALA A 111 1.16 -19.69 10.01
C ALA A 111 0.68 -18.25 9.76
N GLU A 112 0.25 -17.53 10.80
CA GLU A 112 -0.30 -16.18 10.71
C GLU A 112 0.80 -15.10 10.58
N PHE A 113 1.95 -15.26 11.22
CA PHE A 113 2.98 -14.21 11.24
C PHE A 113 3.49 -13.81 9.84
N PRO A 114 3.76 -14.73 8.90
CA PRO A 114 4.08 -14.35 7.51
C PRO A 114 2.98 -13.52 6.82
N ILE A 115 1.72 -13.76 7.15
CA ILE A 115 0.59 -12.97 6.62
C ILE A 115 0.68 -11.54 7.16
N MET A 116 0.90 -11.37 8.45
CA MET A 116 1.09 -10.06 9.07
C MET A 116 2.30 -9.33 8.46
N GLN A 117 3.44 -10.02 8.27
CA GLN A 117 4.62 -9.44 7.63
C GLN A 117 4.33 -8.96 6.21
N LYS A 118 3.59 -9.75 5.41
CA LYS A 118 3.14 -9.36 4.06
C LYS A 118 2.32 -8.09 4.11
N VAL A 119 1.30 -8.02 4.99
CA VAL A 119 0.45 -6.84 5.14
C VAL A 119 1.27 -5.60 5.48
N PHE A 120 2.19 -5.69 6.44
CA PHE A 120 3.04 -4.55 6.82
C PHE A 120 3.98 -4.10 5.70
N ASN A 121 4.48 -5.04 4.87
CA ASN A 121 5.28 -4.71 3.68
C ASN A 121 4.47 -3.97 2.60
N GLU A 122 3.15 -4.21 2.53
CA GLU A 122 2.24 -3.62 1.54
C GLU A 122 1.65 -2.27 2.01
N LEU A 123 1.71 -1.97 3.32
CA LEU A 123 1.21 -0.70 3.86
C LEU A 123 2.06 0.48 3.37
N SER A 124 1.42 1.40 2.63
CA SER A 124 2.02 2.64 2.13
C SER A 124 1.60 3.85 2.98
N THR A 125 1.69 3.71 4.31
CA THR A 125 1.30 4.75 5.28
C THR A 125 2.25 4.74 6.46
N ASP A 126 2.49 5.89 7.06
CA ASP A 126 3.25 6.04 8.29
C ASP A 126 2.39 6.04 9.55
N LYS A 127 1.06 5.93 9.40
CA LYS A 127 0.08 5.99 10.49
C LYS A 127 0.00 4.72 11.34
N VAL A 128 0.80 3.69 11.04
CA VAL A 128 0.75 2.37 11.71
C VAL A 128 2.14 1.96 12.13
N ILE A 129 2.24 1.33 13.29
CA ILE A 129 3.42 0.62 13.77
C ILE A 129 2.98 -0.70 14.40
N GLY A 130 3.68 -1.79 14.09
CA GLY A 130 3.42 -3.11 14.64
C GLY A 130 4.53 -3.57 15.57
N PHE A 131 4.17 -4.40 16.56
CA PHE A 131 5.10 -5.09 17.42
C PHE A 131 4.76 -6.58 17.53
N ARG A 132 5.75 -7.45 17.29
CA ARG A 132 5.69 -8.83 17.71
C ARG A 132 6.08 -8.88 19.19
N VAL A 133 5.18 -9.30 20.04
CA VAL A 133 5.37 -9.42 21.49
C VAL A 133 5.46 -10.92 21.82
N ASN A 134 6.59 -11.38 22.36
CA ASN A 134 6.71 -12.77 22.76
C ASN A 134 5.77 -13.07 23.92
N TYR A 135 5.09 -14.21 23.86
CA TYR A 135 4.08 -14.58 24.84
C TYR A 135 4.20 -16.04 25.25
N ASN A 136 4.48 -16.24 26.54
CA ASN A 136 4.51 -17.56 27.17
C ASN A 136 5.42 -18.57 26.45
N ASP A 137 6.61 -18.12 26.04
CA ASP A 137 7.68 -18.93 25.48
C ASP A 137 9.04 -18.59 26.12
N ASN A 138 10.11 -19.20 25.63
CA ASN A 138 11.45 -19.03 26.18
C ASN A 138 12.12 -17.68 25.82
N GLN A 139 11.49 -16.86 25.00
CA GLN A 139 11.95 -15.51 24.65
C GLN A 139 11.18 -14.42 25.40
N THR A 140 10.09 -14.78 26.07
CA THR A 140 9.21 -13.84 26.78
C THR A 140 9.90 -13.25 27.99
N ASP A 141 10.10 -11.93 27.99
CA ASP A 141 10.69 -11.18 29.10
C ASP A 141 9.63 -10.63 30.09
N ASN A 142 10.07 -9.80 31.05
CA ASN A 142 9.17 -9.24 32.06
C ASN A 142 8.31 -8.09 31.51
N ASP A 143 8.82 -7.31 30.56
CA ASP A 143 8.07 -6.20 29.95
C ASP A 143 6.95 -6.75 29.09
N GLU A 144 7.20 -7.80 28.33
CA GLU A 144 6.18 -8.51 27.54
C GLU A 144 5.13 -9.19 28.42
N LYS A 145 5.54 -9.79 29.55
CA LYS A 145 4.59 -10.35 30.54
C LYS A 145 3.71 -9.27 31.16
N ASN A 146 4.28 -8.11 31.47
CA ASN A 146 3.52 -6.99 32.04
C ASN A 146 2.54 -6.42 31.01
N LEU A 147 2.96 -6.26 29.74
CA LEU A 147 2.12 -5.82 28.66
C LEU A 147 0.94 -6.79 28.42
N ALA A 148 1.21 -8.08 28.44
CA ALA A 148 0.17 -9.10 28.31
C ALA A 148 -0.87 -9.03 29.45
N LYS A 149 -0.42 -8.78 30.69
CA LYS A 149 -1.32 -8.57 31.83
C LYS A 149 -2.15 -7.30 31.68
N GLU A 150 -1.52 -6.19 31.27
CA GLU A 150 -2.18 -4.89 31.06
C GLU A 150 -3.36 -5.02 30.10
N PHE A 151 -3.18 -5.74 28.99
CA PHE A 151 -4.24 -5.95 28.01
C PHE A 151 -5.12 -7.18 28.28
N GLY A 152 -4.88 -7.92 29.36
CA GLY A 152 -5.62 -9.13 29.72
C GLY A 152 -5.52 -10.20 28.63
N VAL A 153 -4.32 -10.39 28.05
CA VAL A 153 -4.07 -11.41 27.05
C VAL A 153 -3.99 -12.78 27.71
N ALA A 154 -4.90 -13.69 27.32
CA ALA A 154 -5.00 -15.03 27.83
C ALA A 154 -4.37 -16.09 26.93
N TYR A 155 -4.18 -15.76 25.65
CA TYR A 155 -3.71 -16.69 24.62
C TYR A 155 -2.72 -16.00 23.68
N GLN A 156 -1.75 -16.76 23.15
CA GLN A 156 -0.95 -16.37 22.02
C GLN A 156 -1.83 -16.15 20.76
N HIS A 157 -1.25 -15.66 19.68
CA HIS A 157 -1.92 -15.18 18.45
C HIS A 157 -3.04 -14.13 18.69
N THR A 158 -3.03 -13.48 19.87
CA THR A 158 -3.91 -12.36 20.15
C THR A 158 -3.37 -11.07 19.56
N LYS A 159 -4.23 -10.34 18.82
CA LYS A 159 -3.97 -8.97 18.36
C LYS A 159 -4.60 -7.98 19.32
N VAL A 160 -3.84 -6.91 19.63
CA VAL A 160 -4.34 -5.75 20.38
C VAL A 160 -4.02 -4.50 19.60
N PHE A 161 -5.03 -3.67 19.32
CA PHE A 161 -4.86 -2.37 18.70
C PHE A 161 -4.98 -1.29 19.76
N VAL A 162 -3.99 -0.38 19.77
CA VAL A 162 -3.93 0.75 20.69
C VAL A 162 -3.87 2.05 19.89
N LYS A 163 -4.71 3.01 20.23
CA LYS A 163 -4.73 4.35 19.63
C LYS A 163 -4.88 5.37 20.77
N HIS A 164 -4.05 6.42 20.78
CA HIS A 164 -4.05 7.41 21.85
C HIS A 164 -3.92 6.80 23.27
N GLY A 165 -3.10 5.76 23.42
CA GLY A 165 -2.93 5.04 24.68
C GLY A 165 -4.13 4.19 25.12
N GLN A 166 -5.19 4.09 24.30
CA GLN A 166 -6.38 3.30 24.61
C GLN A 166 -6.46 2.05 23.73
N ARG A 167 -6.83 0.91 24.33
CA ARG A 167 -7.13 -0.30 23.58
C ARG A 167 -8.46 -0.15 22.85
N ILE A 168 -8.41 -0.15 21.52
CA ILE A 168 -9.60 -0.05 20.66
C ILE A 168 -10.05 -1.40 20.10
N LEU A 169 -9.17 -2.40 20.08
CA LEU A 169 -9.49 -3.76 19.63
C LEU A 169 -8.65 -4.77 20.41
N LYS A 170 -9.24 -5.94 20.70
CA LYS A 170 -8.54 -7.17 21.12
C LYS A 170 -9.21 -8.36 20.46
N SER A 171 -8.45 -9.19 19.74
CA SER A 171 -8.94 -10.38 19.04
C SER A 171 -7.97 -11.54 19.21
N PRO A 172 -8.42 -12.67 19.79
CA PRO A 172 -7.62 -13.88 19.94
C PRO A 172 -7.74 -14.84 18.74
N GLU A 173 -8.60 -14.53 17.74
CA GLU A 173 -8.77 -15.36 16.56
C GLU A 173 -7.58 -15.23 15.60
N GLY A 174 -7.30 -16.27 14.79
CA GLY A 174 -6.38 -16.18 13.66
C GLY A 174 -6.94 -15.25 12.58
N TRP A 175 -6.08 -14.47 11.94
CA TRP A 175 -6.45 -13.53 10.89
C TRP A 175 -5.76 -13.86 9.57
N ASP A 176 -6.47 -13.63 8.48
CA ASP A 176 -5.93 -13.55 7.13
C ASP A 176 -5.54 -12.10 6.75
N ASP A 177 -4.96 -11.92 5.58
CA ASP A 177 -4.56 -10.60 5.06
C ASP A 177 -5.74 -9.66 4.86
N THR A 178 -6.89 -10.17 4.44
CA THR A 178 -8.13 -9.40 4.29
C THR A 178 -8.57 -8.81 5.63
N ARG A 179 -8.54 -9.61 6.69
CA ARG A 179 -8.93 -9.16 8.03
C ARG A 179 -7.95 -8.13 8.58
N TYR A 180 -6.64 -8.34 8.44
CA TYR A 180 -5.64 -7.34 8.84
C TYR A 180 -5.86 -6.01 8.14
N ASN A 181 -6.00 -6.02 6.81
CA ASN A 181 -6.21 -4.80 6.02
C ASN A 181 -7.50 -4.09 6.40
N MET A 182 -8.59 -4.83 6.62
CA MET A 182 -9.87 -4.26 7.01
C MET A 182 -9.80 -3.56 8.37
N GLU A 183 -9.23 -4.20 9.40
CA GLU A 183 -9.17 -3.63 10.74
C GLU A 183 -8.20 -2.46 10.85
N ILE A 184 -7.05 -2.53 10.16
CA ILE A 184 -6.09 -1.42 10.10
C ILE A 184 -6.73 -0.21 9.40
N ASN A 185 -7.29 -0.39 8.20
CA ASN A 185 -7.87 0.69 7.42
C ASN A 185 -9.06 1.36 8.13
N LYS A 186 -9.88 0.59 8.86
CA LYS A 186 -10.98 1.14 9.67
C LYS A 186 -10.51 2.17 10.69
N VAL A 187 -9.29 2.03 11.22
CA VAL A 187 -8.75 2.94 12.23
C VAL A 187 -8.01 4.12 11.62
N ILE A 188 -7.22 3.89 10.57
CA ILE A 188 -6.39 4.96 9.98
C ILE A 188 -7.14 5.88 9.02
N ALA A 189 -8.34 5.50 8.61
CA ALA A 189 -9.23 6.32 7.77
C ALA A 189 -10.04 7.35 8.60
N GLN A 190 -9.96 7.31 9.90
CA GLN A 190 -10.59 8.26 10.83
C GLN A 190 -9.67 9.45 11.10
#